data_21d33fb595a0dde999bc69cac75fe8cf
#
_entry.id   21d33fb595a0dde999bc69cac75fe8cf
#
_cell.length_a   1.000
_cell.length_b   1.000
_cell.length_c   1.000
_cell.angle_alpha   90.00
_cell.angle_beta   90.00
_cell.angle_gamma   90.00
#
_symmetry.space_group_name_H-M   'P 1'
#
loop_
_entity.id
_entity.type
_entity.pdbx_description
1 polymer ?
#
loop_
_entity_poly.entity_id
_entity_poly.type
_entity_poly.pdbx_seq_one_letter_code
_entity_poly.pdbx_strand_id
1 'polypeptide(L)'
;MRIFSHLRLLIGHSISLFVPLAALATLLAWSQPSWSQTTTSPPCGWPLEVTGRGLSNISSPDTDATYWVMPVDSSEWQSMILTGQYTKSRFFSYTTYYSTQQTSPRVVAAIIDADIAPDAGSTNPFAPGASETPHNYTVTFDANVTGTGNHVAWASNQTTYVVYRIYVADKGLDREAGAQLPSLTLVDMSGNQHPLAQCSSAIRVAAELKSLVSAVESSFFAETCPTDAPQSGALTFTASSAGPGGFPNPVTKYYSARNLCLKSDQVIVVRGQAPDFPNTYNGSTIYQPAFPGRVQVRYWSLCNNKEMTPGPAVACAADYATQLDYRNFYTYVISHERAGVTPSTPPSWLPAGTTWLRWGDPLIQSALAFRDMLPEAGFTLTGSYLPTGVYCDKDVLIAQGWQACFAAAGVIPP
;
A
#
# COMPACT_ATOMS: atom_id res chain seq x y z
N MET A 1 81.42 11.73 2.03
CA MET A 1 81.95 10.93 3.14
C MET A 1 81.00 9.74 3.28
N ARG A 2 81.30 8.64 2.61
CA ARG A 2 81.78 7.36 3.18
C ARG A 2 80.79 6.82 4.22
N ILE A 3 80.23 5.59 4.25
CA ILE A 3 80.76 4.25 3.86
C ILE A 3 79.55 3.29 3.87
N PHE A 4 79.34 2.45 2.84
CA PHE A 4 79.34 0.98 2.73
C PHE A 4 78.86 0.20 4.00
N SER A 5 78.14 -0.91 3.99
CA SER A 5 78.18 -2.06 3.09
C SER A 5 77.29 -3.23 3.60
N HIS A 6 77.07 -4.20 2.71
CA HIS A 6 76.80 -5.64 2.85
C HIS A 6 75.40 -6.11 3.25
N LEU A 7 74.59 -6.60 2.34
CA LEU A 7 74.59 -7.87 1.57
C LEU A 7 74.68 -9.13 2.45
N ARG A 8 73.58 -9.83 2.62
CA ARG A 8 73.58 -11.31 2.60
C ARG A 8 72.26 -11.90 2.12
N LEU A 9 72.40 -12.61 1.03
CA LEU A 9 71.46 -13.52 0.42
C LEU A 9 71.16 -14.71 1.34
N LEU A 10 69.89 -15.07 1.54
CA LEU A 10 69.49 -16.41 1.91
C LEU A 10 68.33 -16.87 1.02
N ILE A 11 68.68 -17.81 0.21
CA ILE A 11 67.79 -18.58 -0.69
C ILE A 11 66.97 -19.50 0.21
N GLY A 12 65.66 -19.27 0.27
CA GLY A 12 64.70 -20.18 0.88
C GLY A 12 63.74 -20.73 -0.18
N HIS A 13 63.80 -22.02 -0.43
CA HIS A 13 63.02 -22.77 -1.37
C HIS A 13 61.54 -22.64 -1.03
N SER A 14 60.78 -21.99 -1.91
CA SER A 14 59.30 -22.02 -1.84
C SER A 14 58.83 -23.26 -2.60
N ILE A 15 58.39 -24.24 -1.88
CA ILE A 15 57.64 -25.37 -2.42
C ILE A 15 56.24 -24.88 -2.79
N SER A 16 56.01 -24.68 -4.07
CA SER A 16 54.66 -24.38 -4.60
C SER A 16 53.83 -25.64 -4.56
N LEU A 17 52.95 -25.73 -3.54
CA LEU A 17 51.84 -26.66 -3.55
C LEU A 17 50.76 -26.11 -4.51
N PHE A 18 50.81 -26.56 -5.75
CA PHE A 18 49.70 -26.47 -6.68
C PHE A 18 48.60 -27.44 -6.20
N VAL A 19 47.63 -26.92 -5.43
CA VAL A 19 46.36 -27.60 -5.22
C VAL A 19 45.52 -27.31 -6.47
N PRO A 20 45.05 -28.32 -7.21
CA PRO A 20 44.23 -28.05 -8.38
C PRO A 20 42.88 -27.46 -7.94
N LEU A 21 42.59 -26.27 -8.40
CA LEU A 21 41.31 -25.51 -8.21
C LEU A 21 40.09 -26.22 -8.81
N ALA A 22 40.25 -27.44 -9.34
CA ALA A 22 39.18 -28.21 -9.96
C ALA A 22 38.31 -29.02 -8.98
N ALA A 23 38.68 -29.12 -7.70
CA ALA A 23 37.95 -29.94 -6.73
C ALA A 23 36.98 -29.12 -5.85
N LEU A 24 36.94 -27.80 -5.96
CA LEU A 24 36.04 -26.95 -5.19
C LEU A 24 34.75 -26.54 -5.96
N ALA A 25 34.67 -26.84 -7.24
CA ALA A 25 33.52 -26.48 -8.07
C ALA A 25 32.38 -27.52 -8.05
N THR A 26 32.58 -28.67 -7.43
CA THR A 26 31.57 -29.76 -7.40
C THR A 26 30.78 -29.89 -6.11
N LEU A 27 31.02 -29.04 -5.10
CA LEU A 27 30.30 -29.04 -3.85
C LEU A 27 29.33 -27.86 -3.67
N LEU A 28 29.16 -27.02 -4.68
CA LEU A 28 28.15 -25.94 -4.71
C LEU A 28 27.00 -26.21 -5.69
N ALA A 29 26.83 -27.45 -6.16
CA ALA A 29 25.55 -27.91 -6.61
C ALA A 29 24.66 -28.11 -5.35
N TRP A 30 24.38 -27.04 -4.63
CA TRP A 30 23.24 -27.00 -3.76
C TRP A 30 22.05 -27.21 -4.67
N SER A 31 21.50 -28.43 -4.58
CA SER A 31 20.17 -28.71 -5.06
C SER A 31 19.30 -27.56 -4.57
N GLN A 32 18.96 -26.68 -5.48
CA GLN A 32 17.85 -25.72 -5.26
C GLN A 32 16.74 -26.63 -4.77
N PRO A 33 16.23 -26.46 -3.54
CA PRO A 33 15.04 -27.17 -3.20
C PRO A 33 14.03 -26.77 -4.26
N SER A 34 13.63 -27.72 -5.08
CA SER A 34 12.44 -27.61 -5.89
C SER A 34 11.35 -27.36 -4.87
N TRP A 35 10.98 -26.11 -4.71
CA TRP A 35 9.79 -25.72 -3.97
C TRP A 35 8.63 -26.26 -4.79
N SER A 36 8.36 -27.54 -4.65
CA SER A 36 7.04 -28.09 -4.90
C SER A 36 6.13 -27.28 -3.99
N GLN A 37 5.43 -26.32 -4.59
CA GLN A 37 4.29 -25.69 -3.94
C GLN A 37 3.28 -26.81 -3.73
N THR A 38 3.37 -27.50 -2.60
CA THR A 38 2.20 -28.14 -2.05
C THR A 38 1.31 -26.97 -1.63
N THR A 39 0.47 -26.55 -2.54
CA THR A 39 -0.64 -25.64 -2.29
C THR A 39 -1.67 -26.41 -1.46
N THR A 40 -1.32 -26.72 -0.22
CA THR A 40 -2.32 -27.10 0.76
C THR A 40 -3.10 -25.84 1.03
N SER A 41 -4.40 -25.90 0.84
CA SER A 41 -5.34 -24.85 1.25
C SER A 41 -4.96 -24.33 2.62
N PRO A 42 -5.04 -23.01 2.85
CA PRO A 42 -4.65 -22.43 4.11
C PRO A 42 -5.43 -23.15 5.22
N PRO A 43 -4.78 -23.52 6.32
CA PRO A 43 -5.41 -24.27 7.42
C PRO A 43 -6.50 -23.45 8.12
N CYS A 44 -6.62 -22.16 7.82
CA CYS A 44 -7.56 -21.23 8.44
C CYS A 44 -7.90 -20.05 7.50
N GLY A 45 -9.00 -19.38 7.77
CA GLY A 45 -9.45 -18.20 7.04
C GLY A 45 -8.64 -16.96 7.36
N TRP A 46 -8.35 -16.13 6.34
CA TRP A 46 -7.62 -14.88 6.45
C TRP A 46 -6.22 -15.02 7.06
N PRO A 47 -5.36 -15.85 6.49
CA PRO A 47 -4.04 -16.15 7.07
C PRO A 47 -3.09 -14.96 7.04
N LEU A 48 -3.30 -13.97 6.17
CA LEU A 48 -2.43 -12.82 6.03
C LEU A 48 -3.21 -11.53 6.26
N GLU A 49 -2.59 -10.62 7.01
CA GLU A 49 -3.05 -9.25 7.22
C GLU A 49 -1.97 -8.29 6.81
N VAL A 50 -2.32 -7.27 6.02
CA VAL A 50 -1.43 -6.20 5.57
C VAL A 50 -1.95 -4.86 6.12
N THR A 51 -1.04 -4.11 6.73
CA THR A 51 -1.32 -2.77 7.26
C THR A 51 -0.14 -1.86 6.96
N GLY A 52 -0.33 -0.55 7.06
CA GLY A 52 0.78 0.41 6.96
C GLY A 52 1.72 0.42 8.18
N ARG A 53 1.75 -0.63 9.00
CA ARG A 53 2.50 -0.66 10.27
C ARG A 53 3.14 -2.03 10.52
N GLY A 54 4.27 -2.03 11.26
CA GLY A 54 4.92 -3.25 11.73
C GLY A 54 5.43 -4.15 10.61
N LEU A 55 5.45 -5.45 10.85
CA LEU A 55 5.97 -6.46 9.93
C LEU A 55 5.05 -6.70 8.70
N SER A 56 3.78 -6.36 8.83
CA SER A 56 2.79 -6.46 7.75
C SER A 56 2.70 -5.22 6.87
N ASN A 57 3.67 -4.30 6.98
CA ASN A 57 3.76 -3.11 6.16
C ASN A 57 4.48 -3.42 4.83
N ILE A 58 3.73 -3.96 3.89
CA ILE A 58 4.22 -4.42 2.59
C ILE A 58 3.31 -3.94 1.46
N SER A 59 3.81 -3.87 0.24
CA SER A 59 3.04 -3.53 -0.97
C SER A 59 2.45 -2.12 -0.96
N SER A 60 3.12 -1.17 -0.32
CA SER A 60 2.72 0.24 -0.27
C SER A 60 1.27 0.44 0.23
N PRO A 61 0.91 -0.09 1.40
CA PRO A 61 -0.43 0.04 1.91
C PRO A 61 -0.75 1.50 2.28
N ASP A 62 -2.03 1.79 2.39
CA ASP A 62 -2.47 3.01 3.07
C ASP A 62 -2.46 2.78 4.58
N THR A 63 -2.05 3.78 5.38
CA THR A 63 -2.01 3.65 6.85
C THR A 63 -3.39 3.73 7.50
N ASP A 64 -4.39 4.20 6.76
CA ASP A 64 -5.79 4.27 7.15
C ASP A 64 -6.63 3.14 6.55
N ALA A 65 -5.96 2.11 6.02
CA ALA A 65 -6.59 0.91 5.52
C ALA A 65 -5.98 -0.35 6.14
N THR A 66 -6.78 -1.41 6.19
CA THR A 66 -6.36 -2.76 6.54
C THR A 66 -6.80 -3.72 5.46
N TYR A 67 -5.94 -4.67 5.15
CA TYR A 67 -6.17 -5.65 4.10
C TYR A 67 -6.01 -7.04 4.69
N TRP A 68 -6.96 -7.94 4.43
CA TRP A 68 -6.84 -9.36 4.73
C TRP A 68 -6.79 -10.12 3.42
N VAL A 69 -5.88 -11.09 3.34
CA VAL A 69 -5.66 -11.85 2.12
C VAL A 69 -5.91 -13.32 2.39
N MET A 70 -6.71 -13.93 1.51
CA MET A 70 -7.01 -15.35 1.50
C MET A 70 -6.51 -15.95 0.18
N PRO A 71 -5.41 -16.70 0.18
CA PRO A 71 -4.98 -17.48 -0.98
C PRO A 71 -5.88 -18.71 -1.14
N VAL A 72 -6.28 -19.04 -2.34
CA VAL A 72 -7.08 -20.22 -2.70
C VAL A 72 -6.53 -20.82 -3.98
N ASP A 73 -6.29 -22.12 -3.98
CA ASP A 73 -5.98 -22.84 -5.20
C ASP A 73 -7.27 -23.25 -5.91
N SER A 74 -7.60 -22.57 -6.99
CA SER A 74 -8.81 -22.82 -7.78
C SER A 74 -8.74 -24.09 -8.64
N SER A 75 -7.64 -24.83 -8.60
CA SER A 75 -7.56 -26.20 -9.14
C SER A 75 -8.10 -27.25 -8.17
N GLU A 76 -8.08 -26.96 -6.87
CA GLU A 76 -8.57 -27.84 -5.81
C GLU A 76 -10.00 -27.50 -5.37
N TRP A 77 -10.39 -26.22 -5.47
CA TRP A 77 -11.64 -25.70 -4.96
C TRP A 77 -12.54 -25.15 -6.07
N GLN A 78 -13.79 -25.59 -6.09
CA GLN A 78 -14.81 -25.14 -7.01
C GLN A 78 -15.22 -23.68 -6.74
N SER A 79 -15.43 -23.37 -5.44
CA SER A 79 -15.85 -22.03 -5.01
C SER A 79 -15.50 -21.76 -3.56
N MET A 80 -15.61 -20.49 -3.17
CA MET A 80 -15.55 -20.05 -1.77
C MET A 80 -16.78 -19.21 -1.46
N ILE A 81 -17.48 -19.56 -0.39
CA ILE A 81 -18.60 -18.80 0.15
C ILE A 81 -18.10 -17.98 1.33
N LEU A 82 -18.37 -16.69 1.29
CA LEU A 82 -18.06 -15.73 2.32
C LEU A 82 -19.35 -15.19 2.92
N THR A 83 -19.49 -15.25 4.24
CA THR A 83 -20.60 -14.66 4.98
C THR A 83 -20.07 -13.62 5.94
N GLY A 84 -20.57 -12.40 5.86
CA GLY A 84 -20.08 -11.26 6.63
C GLY A 84 -21.16 -10.29 7.05
N GLN A 85 -20.70 -9.25 7.76
CA GLN A 85 -21.52 -8.09 8.13
C GLN A 85 -20.90 -6.83 7.51
N TYR A 86 -21.76 -5.91 7.05
CA TYR A 86 -21.30 -4.60 6.62
C TYR A 86 -20.58 -3.88 7.75
N THR A 87 -19.46 -3.29 7.44
CA THR A 87 -18.61 -2.58 8.38
C THR A 87 -19.08 -1.16 8.62
N LYS A 88 -18.69 -0.59 9.76
CA LYS A 88 -18.81 0.86 10.04
C LYS A 88 -17.52 1.54 9.59
N SER A 89 -17.39 1.73 8.29
CA SER A 89 -16.22 2.31 7.64
C SER A 89 -16.63 3.14 6.45
N ARG A 90 -15.71 3.90 5.89
CA ARG A 90 -15.98 4.70 4.70
C ARG A 90 -16.12 3.84 3.44
N PHE A 91 -15.35 2.76 3.38
CA PHE A 91 -15.33 1.87 2.22
C PHE A 91 -14.81 0.50 2.62
N PHE A 92 -15.39 -0.54 2.01
CA PHE A 92 -14.77 -1.85 1.96
C PHE A 92 -15.02 -2.53 0.60
N SER A 93 -14.18 -3.51 0.28
CA SER A 93 -14.32 -4.27 -0.97
C SER A 93 -13.67 -5.65 -0.88
N TYR A 94 -14.08 -6.51 -1.79
CA TYR A 94 -13.38 -7.75 -2.13
C TYR A 94 -12.84 -7.65 -3.53
N THR A 95 -11.58 -8.01 -3.71
CA THR A 95 -10.93 -8.04 -5.02
C THR A 95 -10.19 -9.37 -5.18
N THR A 96 -10.36 -10.00 -6.30
CA THR A 96 -9.64 -11.22 -6.65
C THR A 96 -8.46 -10.92 -7.55
N TYR A 97 -7.34 -11.58 -7.29
CA TYR A 97 -6.11 -11.45 -8.06
C TYR A 97 -5.55 -12.83 -8.38
N TYR A 98 -4.80 -12.89 -9.46
CA TYR A 98 -3.87 -13.98 -9.70
C TYR A 98 -2.47 -13.43 -9.94
N SER A 99 -1.48 -14.24 -9.65
CA SER A 99 -0.08 -13.92 -9.92
C SER A 99 0.56 -15.13 -10.57
N THR A 100 1.30 -14.91 -11.64
CA THR A 100 2.26 -15.88 -12.13
C THR A 100 3.60 -15.58 -11.46
N GLN A 101 4.48 -16.58 -11.32
CA GLN A 101 5.79 -16.41 -10.69
C GLN A 101 6.67 -15.29 -11.30
N GLN A 102 6.25 -14.70 -12.41
CA GLN A 102 7.02 -13.71 -13.18
C GLN A 102 6.32 -12.36 -13.32
N THR A 103 5.10 -12.20 -12.80
CA THR A 103 4.32 -10.98 -13.00
C THR A 103 3.70 -10.49 -11.70
N SER A 104 3.60 -9.15 -11.58
CA SER A 104 2.81 -8.54 -10.51
C SER A 104 1.37 -9.06 -10.53
N PRO A 105 0.72 -9.16 -9.35
CA PRO A 105 -0.66 -9.59 -9.24
C PRO A 105 -1.60 -8.80 -10.16
N ARG A 106 -2.45 -9.53 -10.88
CA ARG A 106 -3.44 -8.96 -11.81
C ARG A 106 -4.83 -9.10 -11.23
N VAL A 107 -5.61 -8.03 -11.31
CA VAL A 107 -7.03 -8.03 -10.94
C VAL A 107 -7.80 -8.96 -11.88
N VAL A 108 -8.65 -9.81 -11.30
CA VAL A 108 -9.65 -10.61 -12.04
C VAL A 108 -11.00 -9.92 -11.94
N ALA A 109 -11.49 -9.70 -10.72
CA ALA A 109 -12.77 -9.05 -10.45
C ALA A 109 -12.74 -8.33 -9.12
N ALA A 110 -13.73 -7.48 -8.89
CA ALA A 110 -13.96 -6.83 -7.62
C ALA A 110 -15.45 -6.61 -7.37
N ILE A 111 -15.83 -6.58 -6.10
CA ILE A 111 -17.14 -6.11 -5.63
C ILE A 111 -16.91 -5.12 -4.50
N ILE A 112 -17.62 -4.00 -4.52
CA ILE A 112 -17.54 -2.95 -3.51
C ILE A 112 -18.76 -2.98 -2.59
N ASP A 113 -18.63 -2.36 -1.45
CA ASP A 113 -19.66 -2.25 -0.41
C ASP A 113 -21.06 -1.90 -0.92
N ALA A 114 -21.15 -0.90 -1.79
CA ALA A 114 -22.43 -0.42 -2.34
C ALA A 114 -23.10 -1.43 -3.30
N ASP A 115 -22.33 -2.29 -3.94
CA ASP A 115 -22.80 -3.25 -4.92
C ASP A 115 -23.13 -4.62 -4.30
N ILE A 116 -22.74 -4.86 -3.05
CA ILE A 116 -23.08 -6.09 -2.33
C ILE A 116 -24.57 -6.06 -1.97
N ALA A 117 -25.34 -7.03 -2.48
CA ALA A 117 -26.72 -7.21 -2.07
C ALA A 117 -26.81 -7.80 -0.63
N PRO A 118 -27.64 -7.26 0.25
CA PRO A 118 -27.82 -7.80 1.60
C PRO A 118 -28.56 -9.13 1.57
N ASP A 119 -28.32 -9.97 2.57
CA ASP A 119 -29.10 -11.18 2.80
C ASP A 119 -30.57 -10.86 3.13
N ALA A 120 -31.44 -11.84 3.00
CA ALA A 120 -32.86 -11.68 3.31
C ALA A 120 -33.09 -11.15 4.73
N GLY A 121 -33.83 -10.08 4.88
CA GLY A 121 -34.08 -9.41 6.16
C GLY A 121 -32.96 -8.47 6.64
N SER A 122 -31.91 -8.30 5.83
CA SER A 122 -30.82 -7.35 6.07
C SER A 122 -30.93 -6.15 5.11
N THR A 123 -30.19 -5.08 5.43
CA THR A 123 -30.04 -3.90 4.54
C THR A 123 -28.57 -3.58 4.33
N ASN A 124 -28.27 -2.97 3.18
CA ASN A 124 -26.94 -2.45 2.88
C ASN A 124 -26.82 -0.99 3.37
N PRO A 125 -26.00 -0.69 4.41
CA PRO A 125 -25.82 0.67 4.92
C PRO A 125 -25.10 1.61 3.94
N PHE A 126 -24.47 1.06 2.90
CA PHE A 126 -23.82 1.81 1.82
C PHE A 126 -24.78 2.10 0.65
N ALA A 127 -26.05 1.73 0.77
CA ALA A 127 -27.11 2.12 -0.16
C ALA A 127 -27.96 3.27 0.42
N PRO A 128 -28.51 4.17 -0.43
CA PRO A 128 -29.39 5.23 0.04
C PRO A 128 -30.62 4.69 0.78
N GLY A 129 -30.94 5.29 1.94
CA GLY A 129 -32.16 4.94 2.69
C GLY A 129 -32.08 3.67 3.52
N ALA A 130 -30.88 3.19 3.82
CA ALA A 130 -30.67 2.05 4.72
C ALA A 130 -31.30 2.26 6.09
N SER A 131 -31.90 1.21 6.65
CA SER A 131 -32.52 1.19 7.98
C SER A 131 -31.61 0.57 9.03
N GLU A 132 -31.97 0.71 10.31
CA GLU A 132 -31.30 0.12 11.48
C GLU A 132 -31.47 -1.41 11.62
N THR A 133 -31.64 -2.14 10.53
CA THR A 133 -31.83 -3.60 10.52
C THR A 133 -30.48 -4.34 10.55
N PRO A 134 -30.45 -5.67 10.74
CA PRO A 134 -29.24 -6.45 10.55
C PRO A 134 -28.57 -6.17 9.20
N HIS A 135 -27.25 -6.19 9.17
CA HIS A 135 -26.45 -5.82 8.03
C HIS A 135 -25.59 -6.99 7.54
N ASN A 136 -26.23 -8.15 7.27
CA ASN A 136 -25.55 -9.36 6.82
C ASN A 136 -25.55 -9.45 5.28
N TYR A 137 -24.52 -10.10 4.76
CA TYR A 137 -24.41 -10.42 3.34
C TYR A 137 -23.64 -11.72 3.12
N THR A 138 -23.88 -12.34 1.96
CA THR A 138 -23.14 -13.51 1.48
C THR A 138 -22.59 -13.21 0.08
N VAL A 139 -21.30 -13.51 -0.12
CA VAL A 139 -20.59 -13.36 -1.42
C VAL A 139 -20.00 -14.71 -1.81
N THR A 140 -20.13 -15.08 -3.08
CA THR A 140 -19.55 -16.31 -3.62
C THR A 140 -18.44 -15.98 -4.62
N PHE A 141 -17.32 -16.66 -4.50
CA PHE A 141 -16.19 -16.56 -5.43
C PHE A 141 -16.06 -17.87 -6.18
N ASP A 142 -16.03 -17.82 -7.52
CA ASP A 142 -15.83 -18.98 -8.36
C ASP A 142 -15.29 -18.59 -9.76
N ALA A 143 -14.88 -19.60 -10.55
CA ALA A 143 -14.34 -19.36 -11.90
C ALA A 143 -15.42 -19.18 -12.97
N ASN A 144 -16.65 -19.59 -12.67
CA ASN A 144 -17.75 -19.68 -13.66
C ASN A 144 -18.85 -18.68 -13.34
N VAL A 145 -18.49 -17.42 -13.13
CA VAL A 145 -19.47 -16.37 -12.86
C VAL A 145 -20.35 -16.15 -14.07
N THR A 146 -21.54 -16.72 -14.00
CA THR A 146 -22.62 -16.51 -15.01
C THR A 146 -23.75 -15.67 -14.45
N GLY A 147 -23.70 -15.32 -13.18
CA GLY A 147 -24.79 -14.69 -12.44
C GLY A 147 -24.62 -13.20 -12.21
N THR A 148 -25.74 -12.57 -11.91
CA THR A 148 -25.85 -11.25 -11.29
C THR A 148 -25.85 -11.40 -9.77
N GLY A 149 -25.54 -10.35 -9.04
CA GLY A 149 -25.56 -10.35 -7.57
C GLY A 149 -24.17 -10.54 -6.96
N ASN A 150 -24.10 -11.14 -5.78
CA ASN A 150 -22.88 -11.27 -4.99
C ASN A 150 -21.95 -12.40 -5.46
N HIS A 151 -21.74 -12.53 -6.77
CA HIS A 151 -20.79 -13.46 -7.37
C HIS A 151 -19.57 -12.73 -7.93
N VAL A 152 -18.39 -13.16 -7.53
CA VAL A 152 -17.10 -12.54 -7.91
C VAL A 152 -16.23 -13.58 -8.60
N ALA A 153 -15.80 -13.30 -9.82
CA ALA A 153 -14.91 -14.18 -10.56
C ALA A 153 -13.54 -14.32 -9.88
N TRP A 154 -12.97 -15.51 -9.92
CA TRP A 154 -11.57 -15.73 -9.65
C TRP A 154 -10.87 -16.42 -10.83
N ALA A 155 -9.54 -16.49 -10.83
CA ALA A 155 -8.79 -17.11 -11.89
C ALA A 155 -8.86 -18.64 -11.79
N SER A 156 -9.05 -19.33 -12.91
CA SER A 156 -9.17 -20.80 -12.96
C SER A 156 -7.82 -21.50 -12.92
N ASN A 157 -7.76 -22.67 -12.31
CA ASN A 157 -6.61 -23.59 -12.31
C ASN A 157 -5.28 -22.95 -11.85
N GLN A 158 -5.35 -22.07 -10.88
CA GLN A 158 -4.16 -21.39 -10.32
C GLN A 158 -4.45 -20.81 -8.95
N THR A 159 -3.41 -20.40 -8.25
CA THR A 159 -3.58 -19.68 -6.99
C THR A 159 -4.20 -18.32 -7.23
N THR A 160 -5.35 -18.09 -6.63
CA THR A 160 -6.08 -16.83 -6.57
C THR A 160 -5.93 -16.22 -5.18
N TYR A 161 -5.76 -14.93 -5.10
CA TYR A 161 -5.75 -14.16 -3.86
C TYR A 161 -7.05 -13.38 -3.76
N VAL A 162 -7.86 -13.66 -2.74
CA VAL A 162 -9.01 -12.84 -2.39
C VAL A 162 -8.57 -11.83 -1.36
N VAL A 163 -8.65 -10.55 -1.70
CA VAL A 163 -8.23 -9.46 -0.82
C VAL A 163 -9.45 -8.70 -0.32
N TYR A 164 -9.69 -8.76 0.99
CA TYR A 164 -10.66 -7.94 1.70
C TYR A 164 -9.99 -6.66 2.16
N ARG A 165 -10.58 -5.49 1.88
CA ARG A 165 -10.07 -4.18 2.26
C ARG A 165 -11.10 -3.41 3.05
N ILE A 166 -10.66 -2.78 4.13
CA ILE A 166 -11.43 -1.76 4.86
C ILE A 166 -10.61 -0.47 4.86
N TYR A 167 -11.23 0.63 4.47
CA TYR A 167 -10.65 1.98 4.53
C TYR A 167 -11.43 2.84 5.52
N VAL A 168 -10.72 3.52 6.39
CA VAL A 168 -11.23 4.50 7.33
C VAL A 168 -12.38 3.95 8.16
N ALA A 169 -12.05 3.11 9.14
CA ALA A 169 -13.01 2.72 10.19
C ALA A 169 -13.54 3.97 10.90
N ASP A 170 -14.80 3.94 11.32
CA ASP A 170 -15.40 5.03 12.08
C ASP A 170 -14.62 5.28 13.37
N LYS A 171 -14.61 6.53 13.83
CA LYS A 171 -13.80 6.97 14.96
C LYS A 171 -14.04 6.13 16.21
N GLY A 172 -12.96 5.59 16.75
CA GLY A 172 -12.99 4.78 17.97
C GLY A 172 -13.23 3.29 17.75
N LEU A 173 -13.44 2.86 16.51
CA LEU A 173 -13.51 1.44 16.16
C LEU A 173 -12.12 0.88 15.86
N ASP A 174 -12.03 -0.44 15.92
CA ASP A 174 -10.84 -1.18 15.51
C ASP A 174 -10.68 -1.22 13.98
N ARG A 175 -9.64 -1.90 13.53
CA ARG A 175 -9.33 -2.08 12.10
C ARG A 175 -10.36 -2.91 11.33
N GLU A 176 -11.17 -3.71 12.02
CA GLU A 176 -12.27 -4.50 11.47
C GLU A 176 -13.58 -3.68 11.40
N ALA A 177 -13.50 -2.41 11.82
CA ALA A 177 -14.58 -1.41 11.75
C ALA A 177 -15.90 -1.88 12.40
N GLY A 178 -15.78 -2.50 13.58
CA GLY A 178 -16.91 -2.94 14.38
C GLY A 178 -17.66 -4.16 13.85
N ALA A 179 -17.14 -4.82 12.80
CA ALA A 179 -17.61 -6.11 12.31
C ALA A 179 -16.58 -7.20 12.61
N GLN A 180 -17.01 -8.46 12.70
CA GLN A 180 -16.08 -9.57 12.70
C GLN A 180 -15.56 -9.83 11.29
N LEU A 181 -14.34 -10.39 11.17
CA LEU A 181 -13.88 -10.86 9.87
C LEU A 181 -14.89 -11.87 9.29
N PRO A 182 -15.20 -11.78 8.00
CA PRO A 182 -16.15 -12.68 7.35
C PRO A 182 -15.74 -14.14 7.50
N SER A 183 -16.73 -15.02 7.76
CA SER A 183 -16.56 -16.45 7.76
C SER A 183 -16.37 -16.97 6.35
N LEU A 184 -15.49 -17.96 6.18
CA LEU A 184 -15.16 -18.56 4.89
C LEU A 184 -15.51 -20.05 4.89
N THR A 185 -16.12 -20.49 3.79
CA THR A 185 -16.39 -21.92 3.52
C THR A 185 -15.88 -22.24 2.12
N LEU A 186 -14.93 -23.15 2.01
CA LEU A 186 -14.47 -23.68 0.73
C LEU A 186 -15.42 -24.79 0.27
N VAL A 187 -15.67 -24.86 -1.06
CA VAL A 187 -16.48 -25.90 -1.67
C VAL A 187 -15.56 -26.70 -2.59
N ASP A 188 -15.44 -28.00 -2.37
CA ASP A 188 -14.62 -28.87 -3.19
C ASP A 188 -15.28 -29.18 -4.55
N MET A 189 -14.54 -29.84 -5.45
CA MET A 189 -15.03 -30.19 -6.79
C MET A 189 -16.21 -31.18 -6.78
N SER A 190 -16.53 -31.79 -5.64
CA SER A 190 -17.69 -32.67 -5.43
C SER A 190 -18.88 -31.93 -4.80
N GLY A 191 -18.73 -30.65 -4.47
CA GLY A 191 -19.76 -29.83 -3.86
C GLY A 191 -19.81 -29.92 -2.34
N ASN A 192 -18.86 -30.60 -1.68
CA ASN A 192 -18.83 -30.65 -0.22
C ASN A 192 -18.28 -29.31 0.35
N GLN A 193 -18.87 -28.90 1.44
CA GLN A 193 -18.52 -27.65 2.12
C GLN A 193 -17.52 -27.89 3.26
N HIS A 194 -16.49 -27.07 3.30
CA HIS A 194 -15.39 -27.11 4.28
C HIS A 194 -15.27 -25.74 4.97
N PRO A 195 -16.00 -25.51 6.09
CA PRO A 195 -15.88 -24.25 6.84
C PRO A 195 -14.46 -24.08 7.39
N LEU A 196 -13.90 -22.88 7.28
CA LEU A 196 -12.58 -22.55 7.80
C LEU A 196 -12.69 -21.85 9.15
N ALA A 197 -11.94 -22.32 10.15
CA ALA A 197 -11.71 -21.54 11.35
C ALA A 197 -10.89 -20.28 11.00
N GLN A 198 -11.12 -19.17 11.69
CA GLN A 198 -10.30 -17.97 11.50
C GLN A 198 -8.87 -18.20 12.02
N CYS A 199 -7.88 -17.69 11.30
CA CYS A 199 -6.49 -17.75 11.75
C CYS A 199 -6.28 -16.92 13.00
N SER A 200 -5.48 -17.43 13.93
CA SER A 200 -5.00 -16.61 15.05
C SER A 200 -4.06 -15.52 14.57
N SER A 201 -3.96 -14.42 15.32
CA SER A 201 -3.08 -13.30 14.99
C SER A 201 -1.60 -13.70 14.84
N ALA A 202 -1.16 -14.76 15.54
CA ALA A 202 0.22 -15.26 15.46
C ALA A 202 0.53 -15.96 14.13
N ILE A 203 -0.46 -16.61 13.50
CA ILE A 203 -0.29 -17.31 12.21
C ILE A 203 -0.23 -16.32 11.06
N ARG A 204 -0.92 -15.19 11.17
CA ARG A 204 -1.06 -14.18 10.11
C ARG A 204 0.25 -13.52 9.66
N VAL A 205 1.35 -13.73 10.37
CA VAL A 205 2.60 -13.00 10.13
C VAL A 205 3.71 -13.86 9.54
N ALA A 206 3.72 -15.17 9.76
CA ALA A 206 4.99 -15.91 9.65
C ALA A 206 5.23 -16.66 8.33
N ALA A 207 4.25 -17.35 7.78
CA ALA A 207 4.52 -18.32 6.69
C ALA A 207 4.28 -17.78 5.28
N GLU A 208 3.30 -16.91 5.10
CA GLU A 208 2.80 -16.50 3.79
C GLU A 208 3.25 -15.11 3.36
N LEU A 209 3.76 -14.30 4.30
CA LEU A 209 4.42 -13.04 3.98
C LEU A 209 5.53 -13.27 2.94
N LYS A 210 6.21 -14.39 3.02
CA LYS A 210 7.32 -14.76 2.14
C LYS A 210 6.87 -15.02 0.70
N SER A 211 5.75 -15.70 0.48
CA SER A 211 5.22 -15.95 -0.87
C SER A 211 4.60 -14.69 -1.47
N LEU A 212 3.92 -13.89 -0.65
CA LEU A 212 3.35 -12.62 -1.09
C LEU A 212 4.46 -11.59 -1.36
N VAL A 213 5.49 -11.53 -0.53
CA VAL A 213 6.67 -10.68 -0.75
C VAL A 213 7.37 -11.12 -2.04
N SER A 214 7.55 -12.41 -2.29
CA SER A 214 8.13 -12.91 -3.54
C SER A 214 7.31 -12.53 -4.78
N ALA A 215 5.98 -12.53 -4.67
CA ALA A 215 5.10 -12.11 -5.77
C ALA A 215 5.24 -10.60 -6.09
N VAL A 216 5.67 -9.80 -5.10
CA VAL A 216 5.83 -8.34 -5.20
C VAL A 216 7.29 -7.94 -5.42
N GLU A 217 8.25 -8.80 -5.08
CA GLU A 217 9.70 -8.53 -5.16
C GLU A 217 10.16 -8.06 -6.55
N SER A 218 9.53 -8.55 -7.60
CA SER A 218 9.84 -8.11 -8.97
C SER A 218 9.47 -6.64 -9.25
N SER A 219 8.71 -6.01 -8.37
CA SER A 219 8.20 -4.63 -8.54
C SER A 219 9.02 -3.58 -7.78
N PHE A 220 9.90 -4.00 -6.86
CA PHE A 220 10.66 -3.09 -6.01
C PHE A 220 12.15 -3.46 -6.04
N PHE A 221 12.95 -2.63 -6.66
CA PHE A 221 14.39 -2.64 -6.50
C PHE A 221 14.76 -1.58 -5.46
N ALA A 222 15.67 -1.91 -4.54
CA ALA A 222 16.20 -0.92 -3.62
C ALA A 222 17.12 0.02 -4.41
N GLU A 223 16.62 1.16 -4.82
CA GLU A 223 17.45 2.21 -5.35
C GLU A 223 17.86 3.16 -4.23
N THR A 224 19.18 3.34 -4.10
CA THR A 224 19.74 4.22 -3.09
C THR A 224 19.76 5.67 -3.57
N CYS A 225 19.56 6.58 -2.63
CA CYS A 225 19.72 7.99 -2.91
C CYS A 225 21.20 8.37 -3.05
N PRO A 226 21.58 9.12 -4.09
CA PRO A 226 22.93 9.70 -4.18
C PRO A 226 23.19 10.61 -2.99
N THR A 227 24.37 10.47 -2.37
CA THR A 227 24.70 11.21 -1.14
C THR A 227 24.88 12.71 -1.35
N ASP A 228 25.19 13.17 -2.55
CA ASP A 228 25.75 14.51 -2.76
C ASP A 228 24.99 15.45 -3.71
N ALA A 229 23.97 14.99 -4.42
CA ALA A 229 23.23 15.87 -5.33
C ALA A 229 22.00 16.50 -4.64
N PRO A 230 21.94 17.85 -4.48
CA PRO A 230 20.72 18.50 -4.06
C PRO A 230 19.62 18.22 -5.10
N GLN A 231 18.47 17.82 -4.63
CA GLN A 231 17.30 17.71 -5.47
C GLN A 231 16.68 19.11 -5.63
N SER A 232 16.22 19.43 -6.81
CA SER A 232 15.63 20.75 -7.08
C SER A 232 14.51 20.66 -8.10
N GLY A 233 13.69 21.70 -8.15
CA GLY A 233 12.62 21.83 -9.13
C GLY A 233 11.31 21.18 -8.75
N ALA A 234 10.47 21.00 -9.75
CA ALA A 234 9.12 20.45 -9.60
C ALA A 234 9.11 18.92 -9.58
N LEU A 235 8.19 18.36 -8.79
CA LEU A 235 7.83 16.96 -8.85
C LEU A 235 6.72 16.75 -9.88
N THR A 236 6.85 15.71 -10.69
CA THR A 236 5.82 15.33 -11.65
C THR A 236 5.01 14.17 -11.09
N PHE A 237 3.72 14.40 -10.84
CA PHE A 237 2.76 13.35 -10.50
C PHE A 237 2.18 12.76 -11.78
N THR A 238 2.44 11.49 -12.04
CA THR A 238 1.93 10.78 -13.21
C THR A 238 0.84 9.78 -12.82
N ALA A 239 -0.19 9.70 -13.63
CA ALA A 239 -1.26 8.73 -13.43
C ALA A 239 -0.76 7.30 -13.65
N SER A 240 -1.17 6.38 -12.78
CA SER A 240 -0.88 4.95 -12.89
C SER A 240 -2.11 4.13 -12.51
N SER A 241 -2.41 3.11 -13.27
CA SER A 241 -3.47 2.14 -12.92
C SER A 241 -3.00 1.12 -11.87
N ALA A 242 -1.70 0.96 -11.70
CA ALA A 242 -1.13 -0.07 -10.82
C ALA A 242 -0.81 0.44 -9.41
N GLY A 243 -0.74 1.76 -9.19
CA GLY A 243 -0.24 2.30 -7.93
C GLY A 243 1.23 1.95 -7.68
N PRO A 244 1.78 2.30 -6.51
CA PRO A 244 3.14 1.93 -6.13
C PRO A 244 3.26 0.49 -5.61
N GLY A 245 2.14 -0.19 -5.30
CA GLY A 245 2.10 -1.52 -4.70
C GLY A 245 1.79 -2.64 -5.69
N GLY A 246 1.91 -3.90 -5.22
CA GLY A 246 1.70 -5.10 -6.04
C GLY A 246 0.24 -5.51 -6.24
N PHE A 247 -0.69 -5.01 -5.40
CA PHE A 247 -2.11 -5.34 -5.42
C PHE A 247 -2.96 -4.09 -5.64
N PRO A 248 -3.05 -3.55 -6.87
CA PRO A 248 -3.78 -2.31 -7.14
C PRO A 248 -5.26 -2.47 -6.83
N ASN A 249 -5.86 -1.46 -6.19
CA ASN A 249 -7.32 -1.43 -6.02
C ASN A 249 -7.95 -0.92 -7.34
N PRO A 250 -8.81 -1.71 -8.01
CA PRO A 250 -9.34 -1.34 -9.33
C PRO A 250 -10.26 -0.11 -9.30
N VAL A 251 -10.77 0.26 -8.13
CA VAL A 251 -11.61 1.46 -7.95
C VAL A 251 -10.82 2.67 -7.47
N THR A 252 -9.49 2.60 -7.51
CA THR A 252 -8.59 3.71 -7.14
C THR A 252 -7.76 4.15 -8.33
N LYS A 253 -7.72 5.44 -8.59
CA LYS A 253 -6.74 6.07 -9.47
C LYS A 253 -5.54 6.51 -8.63
N TYR A 254 -4.35 6.24 -9.14
CA TYR A 254 -3.10 6.60 -8.47
C TYR A 254 -2.37 7.65 -9.28
N TYR A 255 -1.82 8.64 -8.58
CA TYR A 255 -0.94 9.66 -9.15
C TYR A 255 0.34 9.66 -8.32
N SER A 256 1.46 9.33 -8.93
CA SER A 256 2.71 9.13 -8.19
C SER A 256 3.84 9.96 -8.73
N ALA A 257 4.62 10.56 -7.82
CA ALA A 257 5.95 11.06 -8.07
C ALA A 257 6.94 10.05 -7.49
N ARG A 258 7.85 9.54 -8.33
CA ARG A 258 8.72 8.40 -8.01
C ARG A 258 10.20 8.77 -8.07
N ASN A 259 11.06 7.86 -7.59
CA ASN A 259 12.51 7.98 -7.55
C ASN A 259 12.96 9.25 -6.81
N LEU A 260 12.26 9.58 -5.74
CA LEU A 260 12.50 10.79 -4.98
C LEU A 260 13.59 10.56 -3.94
N CYS A 261 14.50 11.50 -3.82
CA CYS A 261 15.50 11.59 -2.76
C CYS A 261 15.34 12.92 -2.03
N LEU A 262 15.64 12.93 -0.74
CA LEU A 262 15.52 14.14 0.07
C LEU A 262 16.74 14.30 0.98
N LYS A 263 17.36 15.46 0.97
CA LYS A 263 18.45 15.80 1.91
C LYS A 263 17.90 16.27 3.26
N SER A 264 18.72 16.18 4.27
CA SER A 264 18.34 16.52 5.66
C SER A 264 17.98 18.00 5.88
N ASP A 265 18.52 18.89 5.05
CA ASP A 265 18.27 20.33 5.03
C ASP A 265 17.16 20.75 4.06
N GLN A 266 16.61 19.80 3.32
CA GLN A 266 15.53 20.01 2.37
C GLN A 266 14.19 19.46 2.87
N VAL A 267 13.13 19.96 2.26
CA VAL A 267 11.77 19.46 2.38
C VAL A 267 11.15 19.31 0.99
N ILE A 268 10.13 18.47 0.87
CA ILE A 268 9.23 18.50 -0.26
C ILE A 268 7.94 19.18 0.18
N VAL A 269 7.47 20.13 -0.60
CA VAL A 269 6.18 20.78 -0.40
C VAL A 269 5.25 20.37 -1.52
N VAL A 270 4.09 19.81 -1.16
CA VAL A 270 3.06 19.37 -2.12
C VAL A 270 1.77 20.15 -1.85
N ARG A 271 1.20 20.76 -2.88
CA ARG A 271 -0.05 21.51 -2.78
C ARG A 271 -1.05 21.06 -3.85
N GLY A 272 -2.33 21.10 -3.49
CA GLY A 272 -3.44 20.84 -4.41
C GLY A 272 -4.78 21.19 -3.77
N GLN A 273 -5.81 21.28 -4.59
CA GLN A 273 -7.18 21.41 -4.12
C GLN A 273 -7.69 20.05 -3.64
N ALA A 274 -8.30 20.02 -2.47
CA ALA A 274 -8.91 18.82 -1.93
C ALA A 274 -10.19 18.47 -2.71
N PRO A 275 -10.33 17.23 -3.22
CA PRO A 275 -11.61 16.74 -3.66
C PRO A 275 -12.61 16.70 -2.49
N ASP A 276 -13.88 16.97 -2.75
CA ASP A 276 -14.91 16.82 -1.74
C ASP A 276 -15.23 15.34 -1.48
N PHE A 277 -15.31 14.97 -0.22
CA PHE A 277 -15.40 13.59 0.26
C PHE A 277 -16.40 13.46 1.43
N PRO A 278 -16.94 12.28 1.73
CA PRO A 278 -17.76 12.06 2.91
C PRO A 278 -16.89 11.87 4.16
N ASN A 279 -17.04 12.73 5.17
CA ASN A 279 -16.26 12.60 6.41
C ASN A 279 -16.87 11.62 7.40
N THR A 280 -16.94 10.34 7.03
CA THR A 280 -17.53 9.27 7.87
C THR A 280 -16.76 9.08 9.17
N TYR A 281 -15.44 9.32 9.18
CA TYR A 281 -14.63 9.25 10.41
C TYR A 281 -15.22 10.14 11.54
N ASN A 282 -15.82 11.28 11.19
CA ASN A 282 -16.47 12.19 12.13
C ASN A 282 -18.00 12.06 12.11
N GLY A 283 -18.56 10.94 11.65
CA GLY A 283 -19.98 10.62 11.77
C GLY A 283 -20.87 11.04 10.60
N SER A 284 -20.30 11.52 9.48
CA SER A 284 -21.08 11.75 8.26
C SER A 284 -21.47 10.43 7.59
N THR A 285 -22.56 10.43 6.83
CA THR A 285 -22.85 9.31 5.92
C THR A 285 -21.97 9.39 4.67
N ILE A 286 -21.86 8.29 3.92
CA ILE A 286 -21.07 8.26 2.68
C ILE A 286 -21.62 9.17 1.57
N TYR A 287 -22.82 9.69 1.72
CA TYR A 287 -23.49 10.61 0.78
C TYR A 287 -23.40 12.08 1.20
N GLN A 288 -22.89 12.35 2.41
CA GLN A 288 -22.81 13.69 2.95
C GLN A 288 -21.41 14.28 2.67
N PRO A 289 -21.30 15.30 1.80
CA PRO A 289 -20.03 15.93 1.49
C PRO A 289 -19.46 16.66 2.70
N ALA A 290 -18.14 16.69 2.82
CA ALA A 290 -17.40 17.44 3.83
C ALA A 290 -17.46 18.96 3.60
N PHE A 291 -17.63 19.38 2.33
CA PHE A 291 -17.75 20.77 1.91
C PHE A 291 -19.11 21.05 1.27
N PRO A 292 -19.49 22.32 1.10
CA PRO A 292 -20.68 22.66 0.33
C PRO A 292 -20.57 22.17 -1.11
N GLY A 293 -21.49 21.32 -1.56
CA GLY A 293 -21.48 20.77 -2.91
C GLY A 293 -21.97 19.34 -2.97
N ARG A 294 -21.25 18.51 -3.68
CA ARG A 294 -21.49 17.07 -3.79
C ARG A 294 -20.20 16.31 -3.56
N VAL A 295 -20.30 15.10 -3.06
CA VAL A 295 -19.16 14.18 -2.98
C VAL A 295 -18.53 14.02 -4.37
N GLN A 296 -17.24 14.25 -4.48
CA GLN A 296 -16.47 14.09 -5.72
C GLN A 296 -15.70 12.76 -5.75
N VAL A 297 -15.26 12.31 -4.56
CA VAL A 297 -14.55 11.04 -4.38
C VAL A 297 -15.01 10.38 -3.08
N ARG A 298 -14.93 9.07 -2.99
CA ARG A 298 -15.23 8.36 -1.73
C ARG A 298 -14.13 8.56 -0.69
N TYR A 299 -12.88 8.60 -1.13
CA TYR A 299 -11.70 8.72 -0.28
C TYR A 299 -10.50 9.22 -1.08
N TRP A 300 -9.64 10.01 -0.45
CA TRP A 300 -8.34 10.36 -0.99
C TRP A 300 -7.28 10.42 0.11
N SER A 301 -6.03 10.18 -0.27
CA SER A 301 -4.87 10.27 0.63
C SER A 301 -3.60 10.61 -0.13
N LEU A 302 -2.60 11.15 0.58
CA LEU A 302 -1.22 11.21 0.12
C LEU A 302 -0.37 10.32 1.01
N CYS A 303 0.32 9.35 0.42
CA CYS A 303 1.24 8.46 1.11
C CYS A 303 2.67 8.63 0.62
N ASN A 304 3.61 8.57 1.55
CA ASN A 304 5.03 8.40 1.30
C ASN A 304 5.40 6.92 1.48
N ASN A 305 5.92 6.29 0.43
CA ASN A 305 6.28 4.88 0.43
C ASN A 305 7.76 4.74 0.05
N LYS A 306 8.50 3.80 0.64
CA LYS A 306 9.86 3.50 0.22
C LYS A 306 9.87 2.62 -1.02
N GLU A 307 10.71 2.99 -2.01
CA GLU A 307 10.92 2.23 -3.23
C GLU A 307 11.98 1.14 -3.02
N MET A 308 11.68 0.24 -2.11
CA MET A 308 12.46 -0.95 -1.79
C MET A 308 11.54 -2.11 -1.44
N THR A 309 11.97 -3.33 -1.67
CA THR A 309 11.25 -4.52 -1.19
C THR A 309 11.20 -4.52 0.35
N PRO A 310 10.04 -4.72 0.96
CA PRO A 310 8.74 -5.10 0.38
C PRO A 310 7.79 -3.91 0.09
N GLY A 311 8.29 -2.71 -0.15
CA GLY A 311 7.50 -1.51 -0.43
C GLY A 311 6.73 -0.97 0.77
N PRO A 312 7.40 -0.65 1.89
CA PRO A 312 6.69 -0.19 3.09
C PRO A 312 6.18 1.24 2.93
N ALA A 313 4.98 1.50 3.45
CA ALA A 313 4.51 2.86 3.70
C ALA A 313 5.29 3.47 4.87
N VAL A 314 5.70 4.72 4.73
CA VAL A 314 6.34 5.49 5.80
C VAL A 314 5.32 6.30 6.58
N ALA A 315 4.47 7.01 5.86
CA ALA A 315 3.39 7.82 6.41
C ALA A 315 2.35 8.06 5.33
N CYS A 316 1.08 8.08 5.72
CA CYS A 316 -0.02 8.58 4.90
C CYS A 316 -0.75 9.69 5.65
N ALA A 317 -1.38 10.58 4.91
CA ALA A 317 -2.38 11.50 5.42
C ALA A 317 -3.66 11.27 4.63
N ALA A 318 -4.68 10.76 5.32
CA ALA A 318 -6.02 10.62 4.80
C ALA A 318 -6.72 11.99 4.72
N ASP A 319 -7.74 12.06 3.91
CA ASP A 319 -8.56 13.26 3.70
C ASP A 319 -9.03 13.92 5.00
N TYR A 320 -9.61 13.14 5.91
CA TYR A 320 -10.16 13.64 7.20
C TYR A 320 -9.07 14.16 8.17
N ALA A 321 -7.81 13.71 8.00
CA ALA A 321 -6.66 14.09 8.81
C ALA A 321 -5.83 15.21 8.17
N THR A 322 -6.15 15.58 6.94
CA THR A 322 -5.44 16.60 6.18
C THR A 322 -5.94 18.00 6.56
N GLN A 323 -5.00 18.92 6.88
CA GLN A 323 -5.34 20.32 7.12
C GLN A 323 -5.60 21.04 5.80
N LEU A 324 -6.68 21.77 5.73
CA LEU A 324 -7.11 22.55 4.56
C LEU A 324 -7.12 24.03 4.88
N ASP A 325 -6.77 24.86 3.91
CA ASP A 325 -6.98 26.30 4.01
C ASP A 325 -8.43 26.69 3.71
N TYR A 326 -8.75 27.97 3.86
CA TYR A 326 -10.11 28.50 3.64
C TYR A 326 -10.65 28.35 2.21
N ARG A 327 -9.80 27.95 1.26
CA ARG A 327 -10.14 27.67 -0.14
C ARG A 327 -10.17 26.18 -0.46
N ASN A 328 -10.13 25.32 0.56
CA ASN A 328 -10.06 23.86 0.46
C ASN A 328 -8.78 23.35 -0.26
N PHE A 329 -7.64 24.05 -0.08
CA PHE A 329 -6.36 23.53 -0.54
C PHE A 329 -5.59 22.91 0.60
N TYR A 330 -5.02 21.73 0.36
CA TYR A 330 -4.04 21.12 1.24
C TYR A 330 -2.62 21.62 0.92
N THR A 331 -1.78 21.64 1.95
CA THR A 331 -0.32 21.81 1.81
C THR A 331 0.35 20.75 2.66
N TYR A 332 1.02 19.81 2.03
CA TYR A 332 1.84 18.82 2.71
C TYR A 332 3.29 19.29 2.76
N VAL A 333 3.95 19.00 3.87
CA VAL A 333 5.38 19.16 4.05
C VAL A 333 5.97 17.81 4.39
N ILE A 334 6.84 17.30 3.53
CA ILE A 334 7.52 16.02 3.72
C ILE A 334 8.96 16.32 4.13
N SER A 335 9.40 15.78 5.28
CA SER A 335 10.73 16.06 5.82
C SER A 335 11.32 14.89 6.57
N HIS A 336 12.65 14.94 6.76
CA HIS A 336 13.35 14.01 7.66
C HIS A 336 12.92 14.20 9.10
N GLU A 337 12.92 13.11 9.86
CA GLU A 337 12.74 13.15 11.31
C GLU A 337 14.00 13.72 11.98
N ARG A 338 13.79 14.51 13.03
CA ARG A 338 14.86 14.78 14.00
C ARG A 338 14.90 13.66 15.03
N ALA A 339 16.09 13.36 15.54
CA ALA A 339 16.22 12.47 16.68
C ALA A 339 15.32 12.96 17.83
N GLY A 340 14.47 12.08 18.37
CA GLY A 340 13.52 12.39 19.43
C GLY A 340 12.11 12.81 19.00
N VAL A 341 11.86 13.01 17.70
CA VAL A 341 10.51 13.22 17.19
C VAL A 341 9.84 11.85 17.01
N THR A 342 8.68 11.66 17.64
CA THR A 342 7.91 10.43 17.43
C THR A 342 7.29 10.43 16.04
N PRO A 343 7.03 9.26 15.43
CA PRO A 343 6.45 9.16 14.08
C PRO A 343 5.12 9.91 13.89
N SER A 344 4.43 10.22 14.97
CA SER A 344 3.12 10.87 14.97
C SER A 344 3.13 12.35 15.37
N THR A 345 4.29 12.88 15.79
CA THR A 345 4.38 14.27 16.28
C THR A 345 5.02 15.16 15.23
N PRO A 346 4.28 16.12 14.65
CA PRO A 346 4.85 17.08 13.72
C PRO A 346 6.00 17.88 14.33
N PRO A 347 7.02 18.26 13.55
CA PRO A 347 8.08 19.12 14.00
C PRO A 347 7.56 20.49 14.46
N SER A 348 8.14 21.07 15.52
CA SER A 348 7.70 22.38 16.05
C SER A 348 7.92 23.55 15.08
N TRP A 349 8.78 23.39 14.09
CA TRP A 349 9.03 24.38 13.04
C TRP A 349 8.02 24.33 11.88
N LEU A 350 7.12 23.34 11.86
CA LEU A 350 6.18 23.16 10.77
C LEU A 350 5.25 24.39 10.68
N PRO A 351 5.07 25.00 9.48
CA PRO A 351 4.14 26.11 9.31
C PRO A 351 2.70 25.72 9.65
N ALA A 352 1.99 26.61 10.34
CA ALA A 352 0.57 26.39 10.64
C ALA A 352 -0.25 26.19 9.36
N GLY A 353 -1.30 25.36 9.45
CA GLY A 353 -2.17 25.04 8.30
C GLY A 353 -1.54 24.08 7.28
N THR A 354 -0.42 23.42 7.63
CA THR A 354 0.19 22.39 6.79
C THR A 354 0.10 21.03 7.45
N THR A 355 0.03 19.98 6.64
CA THR A 355 0.04 18.58 7.09
C THR A 355 1.43 18.01 6.88
N TRP A 356 2.00 17.41 7.92
CA TRP A 356 3.33 16.82 7.86
C TRP A 356 3.29 15.34 7.50
N LEU A 357 4.19 14.94 6.62
CA LEU A 357 4.51 13.55 6.33
C LEU A 357 6.00 13.28 6.58
N ARG A 358 6.27 12.19 7.25
CA ARG A 358 7.62 11.73 7.53
C ARG A 358 8.29 11.21 6.26
N TRP A 359 9.60 11.49 6.07
CA TRP A 359 10.38 10.95 4.96
C TRP A 359 10.82 9.49 5.17
N GLY A 360 11.20 9.12 6.40
CA GLY A 360 11.78 7.82 6.74
C GLY A 360 13.27 7.74 6.42
N ASP A 361 13.75 6.58 5.96
CA ASP A 361 15.16 6.34 5.70
C ASP A 361 15.71 7.28 4.62
N PRO A 362 16.75 8.09 4.91
CA PRO A 362 17.32 9.05 3.96
C PRO A 362 18.08 8.38 2.80
N LEU A 363 18.54 7.16 2.98
CA LEU A 363 19.35 6.45 1.99
C LEU A 363 18.52 5.75 0.91
N ILE A 364 17.22 5.63 1.12
CA ILE A 364 16.32 4.88 0.24
C ILE A 364 15.38 5.86 -0.48
N GLN A 365 15.24 5.68 -1.79
CA GLN A 365 14.29 6.43 -2.60
C GLN A 365 12.86 6.25 -2.10
N SER A 366 12.05 7.24 -2.37
CA SER A 366 10.63 7.24 -2.02
C SER A 366 9.74 7.56 -3.21
N ALA A 367 8.51 7.07 -3.14
CA ALA A 367 7.42 7.48 -3.99
C ALA A 367 6.36 8.19 -3.16
N LEU A 368 5.94 9.37 -3.59
CA LEU A 368 4.72 10.00 -3.10
C LEU A 368 3.55 9.55 -3.97
N ALA A 369 2.56 8.92 -3.36
CA ALA A 369 1.39 8.40 -4.06
C ALA A 369 0.11 9.08 -3.55
N PHE A 370 -0.54 9.82 -4.43
CA PHE A 370 -1.88 10.34 -4.20
C PHE A 370 -2.89 9.30 -4.69
N ARG A 371 -3.85 8.95 -3.85
CA ARG A 371 -4.95 8.02 -4.14
C ARG A 371 -6.25 8.79 -4.29
N ASP A 372 -6.99 8.47 -5.34
CA ASP A 372 -8.30 8.99 -5.65
C ASP A 372 -9.24 7.80 -5.85
N MET A 373 -10.05 7.49 -4.83
CA MET A 373 -10.88 6.30 -4.78
C MET A 373 -12.34 6.63 -5.09
N LEU A 374 -12.94 5.84 -5.97
CA LEU A 374 -14.33 5.96 -6.39
C LEU A 374 -14.69 7.40 -6.78
N PRO A 375 -13.98 7.99 -7.75
CA PRO A 375 -14.35 9.30 -8.25
C PRO A 375 -15.74 9.25 -8.89
N GLU A 376 -16.55 10.26 -8.59
CA GLU A 376 -17.85 10.49 -9.23
C GLU A 376 -17.72 10.56 -10.76
N ALA A 377 -18.79 10.18 -11.45
CA ALA A 377 -18.83 10.25 -12.90
C ALA A 377 -18.60 11.71 -13.37
N GLY A 378 -17.56 11.89 -14.18
CA GLY A 378 -17.14 13.20 -14.68
C GLY A 378 -16.17 13.96 -13.78
N PHE A 379 -15.83 13.47 -12.58
CA PHE A 379 -14.72 14.01 -11.82
C PHE A 379 -13.39 13.40 -12.27
N THR A 380 -12.40 14.25 -12.47
CA THR A 380 -11.05 13.84 -12.84
C THR A 380 -10.05 14.77 -12.11
N LEU A 381 -9.01 14.17 -11.56
CA LEU A 381 -7.91 14.92 -10.93
C LEU A 381 -7.11 15.66 -12.01
N THR A 382 -7.51 16.87 -12.30
CA THR A 382 -6.86 17.77 -13.28
C THR A 382 -6.81 19.19 -12.73
N GLY A 383 -6.00 20.04 -13.33
CA GLY A 383 -5.86 21.44 -12.91
C GLY A 383 -5.42 21.53 -11.45
N SER A 384 -6.13 22.30 -10.64
CA SER A 384 -5.81 22.51 -9.22
C SER A 384 -5.96 21.27 -8.34
N TYR A 385 -6.73 20.26 -8.77
CA TYR A 385 -6.87 19.00 -8.03
C TYR A 385 -5.68 18.07 -8.19
N LEU A 386 -4.91 18.18 -9.30
CA LEU A 386 -3.70 17.38 -9.46
C LEU A 386 -2.61 17.90 -8.51
N PRO A 387 -2.01 17.05 -7.66
CA PRO A 387 -0.95 17.49 -6.78
C PRO A 387 0.22 18.11 -7.55
N THR A 388 0.69 19.26 -7.09
CA THR A 388 1.91 19.90 -7.56
C THR A 388 2.91 19.92 -6.42
N GLY A 389 4.12 19.43 -6.63
CA GLY A 389 5.14 19.36 -5.61
C GLY A 389 6.44 20.05 -6.04
N VAL A 390 7.21 20.51 -5.05
CA VAL A 390 8.54 21.12 -5.27
C VAL A 390 9.50 20.71 -4.15
N TYR A 391 10.78 20.62 -4.49
CA TYR A 391 11.85 20.61 -3.49
C TYR A 391 12.09 22.04 -2.98
N CYS A 392 12.40 22.16 -1.71
CA CYS A 392 12.63 23.45 -1.06
C CYS A 392 13.69 23.32 0.03
N ASP A 393 14.50 24.34 0.20
CA ASP A 393 15.34 24.45 1.38
C ASP A 393 14.45 24.68 2.60
N LYS A 394 14.70 23.93 3.65
CA LYS A 394 13.91 23.97 4.87
C LYS A 394 13.89 25.36 5.52
N ASP A 395 15.02 26.07 5.49
CA ASP A 395 15.10 27.43 6.03
C ASP A 395 14.27 28.43 5.24
N VAL A 396 14.15 28.26 3.93
CA VAL A 396 13.25 29.06 3.08
C VAL A 396 11.79 28.83 3.48
N LEU A 397 11.40 27.56 3.67
CA LEU A 397 10.04 27.23 4.12
C LEU A 397 9.74 27.87 5.50
N ILE A 398 10.67 27.77 6.45
CA ILE A 398 10.49 28.30 7.80
C ILE A 398 10.41 29.83 7.81
N ALA A 399 11.28 30.50 7.06
CA ALA A 399 11.39 31.97 7.10
C ALA A 399 10.34 32.66 6.21
N GLN A 400 9.91 32.04 5.10
CA GLN A 400 9.15 32.72 4.05
C GLN A 400 7.86 31.99 3.65
N GLY A 401 7.64 30.78 4.19
CA GLY A 401 6.47 29.97 3.93
C GLY A 401 6.54 29.19 2.60
N TRP A 402 5.52 28.38 2.37
CA TRP A 402 5.46 27.45 1.24
C TRP A 402 5.42 28.17 -0.13
N GLN A 403 4.90 29.40 -0.21
CA GLN A 403 4.84 30.18 -1.46
C GLN A 403 6.25 30.47 -1.99
N ALA A 404 7.20 30.77 -1.10
CA ALA A 404 8.59 31.00 -1.47
C ALA A 404 9.25 29.74 -2.06
N CYS A 405 8.88 28.55 -1.58
CA CYS A 405 9.35 27.28 -2.13
C CYS A 405 8.94 27.13 -3.60
N PHE A 406 7.68 27.39 -3.92
CA PHE A 406 7.17 27.32 -5.29
C PHE A 406 7.83 28.40 -6.18
N ALA A 407 7.98 29.61 -5.68
CA ALA A 407 8.65 30.70 -6.39
C ALA A 407 10.13 30.37 -6.70
N ALA A 408 10.86 29.82 -5.73
CA ALA A 408 12.25 29.40 -5.92
C ALA A 408 12.39 28.27 -6.96
N ALA A 409 11.40 27.39 -7.06
CA ALA A 409 11.35 26.33 -8.07
C ALA A 409 10.85 26.83 -9.45
N GLY A 410 10.41 28.06 -9.58
CA GLY A 410 9.81 28.60 -10.81
C GLY A 410 8.46 27.97 -11.16
N VAL A 411 7.73 27.46 -10.15
CA VAL A 411 6.46 26.76 -10.31
C VAL A 411 5.32 27.62 -9.77
N ILE A 412 4.24 27.72 -10.54
CA ILE A 412 3.02 28.38 -10.09
C ILE A 412 2.22 27.35 -9.28
N PRO A 413 1.96 27.59 -7.97
CA PRO A 413 1.14 26.68 -7.18
C PRO A 413 -0.32 26.71 -7.67
N PRO A 414 -1.05 25.59 -7.54
CA PRO A 414 -2.46 25.52 -7.90
C PRO A 414 -3.35 26.40 -7.04
#